data_25b01ec58a73a706f86c441c05a67dba
#
_entry.id   25b01ec58a73a706f86c441c05a67dba
#
_cell.length_a   1.000
_cell.length_b   1.000
_cell.length_c   1.000
_cell.angle_alpha   90.00
_cell.angle_beta   90.00
_cell.angle_gamma   90.00
#
_symmetry.space_group_name_H-M   'P 1'
#
loop_
_entity.id
_entity.type
_entity.pdbx_description
1 polymer ?
#
loop_
_entity_poly.entity_id
_entity_poly.type
_entity_poly.pdbx_seq_one_letter_code
_entity_poly.pdbx_strand_id
1 'polypeptide(L)'
;MAESREHTFTGTRGRNTVRAWPHDRPRYVAVLVHGYGEHIGRYEYVADRLVRHGAAVYGPDHMGHGRSDGDRVHIEDFEDVVTDVRSVVEHARAEHPGVPVVVIGHSMGGLISTRYAQRHGDDLTALVLSGPVIGEWEVLTTLLAYDEPPHTPIDPATLSRDPVVGTAYAEDPLVWHGPFKRPTLEALATTLAEIAKNGRLGALPTLWVHGADDALVPLAGSRTGIEATKGTNLTERIYPGGRHEVFNETNKDEVLDDVTTFIDRALPRL
;
A
#
# COMPACT_ATOMS: atom_id res chain seq x y z
N MET A 1 -12.18 1.16 18.85
CA MET A 1 -11.23 0.64 17.85
C MET A 1 -11.17 -0.87 18.02
N ALA A 2 -11.07 -1.61 16.92
CA ALA A 2 -10.86 -3.05 16.99
C ALA A 2 -9.50 -3.32 17.66
N GLU A 3 -9.43 -4.32 18.55
CA GLU A 3 -8.18 -4.70 19.20
C GLU A 3 -7.28 -5.43 18.18
N SER A 4 -6.07 -4.92 17.98
CA SER A 4 -5.10 -5.55 17.08
C SER A 4 -4.22 -6.56 17.83
N ARG A 5 -3.71 -7.54 17.06
CA ARG A 5 -2.73 -8.53 17.53
C ARG A 5 -1.52 -8.50 16.63
N GLU A 6 -0.33 -8.64 17.21
CA GLU A 6 0.90 -8.77 16.45
C GLU A 6 1.40 -10.20 16.50
N HIS A 7 1.88 -10.70 15.38
CA HIS A 7 2.60 -11.96 15.26
C HIS A 7 3.74 -11.80 14.25
N THR A 8 4.61 -12.77 14.17
CA THR A 8 5.75 -12.75 13.24
C THR A 8 5.77 -13.99 12.39
N PHE A 9 6.30 -13.86 11.17
CA PHE A 9 6.58 -14.99 10.30
C PHE A 9 8.01 -14.86 9.72
N THR A 10 8.55 -15.97 9.23
CA THR A 10 9.82 -15.95 8.51
C THR A 10 9.55 -15.53 7.08
N GLY A 11 9.93 -14.31 6.74
CA GLY A 11 9.89 -13.79 5.38
C GLY A 11 11.13 -14.18 4.57
N THR A 12 11.24 -13.62 3.37
CA THR A 12 12.32 -13.94 2.41
C THR A 12 13.70 -13.52 2.90
N ARG A 13 13.79 -12.43 3.65
CA ARG A 13 15.07 -11.85 4.13
C ARG A 13 15.17 -11.69 5.64
N GLY A 14 14.31 -12.34 6.40
CA GLY A 14 14.30 -12.26 7.85
C GLY A 14 12.91 -12.40 8.43
N ARG A 15 12.76 -12.05 9.71
CA ARG A 15 11.49 -12.10 10.39
C ARG A 15 10.69 -10.83 10.11
N ASN A 16 9.48 -11.01 9.61
CA ASN A 16 8.52 -9.94 9.41
C ASN A 16 7.45 -9.93 10.50
N THR A 17 7.06 -8.72 10.93
CA THR A 17 5.94 -8.51 11.85
C THR A 17 4.67 -8.30 11.05
N VAL A 18 3.58 -8.94 11.49
CA VAL A 18 2.23 -8.75 10.94
C VAL A 18 1.33 -8.26 12.04
N ARG A 19 0.55 -7.24 11.75
CA ARG A 19 -0.56 -6.82 12.60
C ARG A 19 -1.86 -7.32 12.02
N ALA A 20 -2.69 -7.94 12.87
CA ALA A 20 -4.00 -8.45 12.52
C ALA A 20 -5.08 -7.78 13.38
N TRP A 21 -6.18 -7.38 12.76
CA TRP A 21 -7.39 -6.89 13.40
C TRP A 21 -8.50 -7.91 13.12
N PRO A 22 -8.79 -8.78 14.09
CA PRO A 22 -9.66 -9.93 13.89
C PRO A 22 -11.13 -9.54 13.71
N HIS A 23 -11.86 -10.38 13.00
CA HIS A 23 -13.32 -10.36 12.92
C HIS A 23 -13.85 -11.81 12.96
N ASP A 24 -14.81 -12.11 13.84
CA ASP A 24 -15.24 -13.50 14.09
C ASP A 24 -15.88 -14.19 12.89
N ARG A 25 -16.57 -13.44 12.03
CA ARG A 25 -17.22 -13.94 10.80
C ARG A 25 -17.03 -12.93 9.68
N PRO A 26 -15.83 -12.84 9.11
CA PRO A 26 -15.56 -11.82 8.11
C PRO A 26 -16.29 -12.08 6.80
N ARG A 27 -16.80 -11.03 6.19
CA ARG A 27 -17.34 -11.03 4.83
C ARG A 27 -16.22 -11.09 3.79
N TYR A 28 -15.07 -10.55 4.14
CA TYR A 28 -13.86 -10.54 3.33
C TYR A 28 -12.62 -10.38 4.22
N VAL A 29 -11.49 -10.74 3.68
CA VAL A 29 -10.16 -10.44 4.23
C VAL A 29 -9.63 -9.20 3.54
N ALA A 30 -9.09 -8.24 4.28
CA ALA A 30 -8.34 -7.11 3.73
C ALA A 30 -6.86 -7.22 4.12
N VAL A 31 -5.96 -7.13 3.14
CA VAL A 31 -4.51 -7.06 3.39
C VAL A 31 -4.03 -5.66 3.04
N LEU A 32 -3.55 -4.94 4.06
CA LEU A 32 -3.01 -3.59 3.96
C LEU A 32 -1.51 -3.64 3.66
N VAL A 33 -1.07 -2.89 2.67
CA VAL A 33 0.32 -2.84 2.19
C VAL A 33 0.79 -1.38 2.26
N HIS A 34 1.63 -1.07 3.24
CA HIS A 34 2.05 0.30 3.56
C HIS A 34 3.12 0.86 2.61
N GLY A 35 3.37 2.17 2.70
CA GLY A 35 4.31 2.92 1.87
C GLY A 35 5.77 2.88 2.35
N TYR A 36 6.62 3.64 1.66
CA TYR A 36 8.04 3.77 1.99
C TYR A 36 8.25 4.51 3.31
N GLY A 37 9.16 3.98 4.13
CA GLY A 37 9.61 4.65 5.36
C GLY A 37 8.60 4.65 6.50
N GLU A 38 7.42 4.12 6.31
CA GLU A 38 6.36 4.04 7.31
C GLU A 38 6.17 2.59 7.83
N HIS A 39 5.07 2.31 8.49
CA HIS A 39 4.75 1.00 9.04
C HIS A 39 3.25 0.80 9.21
N ILE A 40 2.84 -0.46 9.38
CA ILE A 40 1.42 -0.85 9.43
C ILE A 40 0.66 -0.26 10.63
N GLY A 41 1.35 0.14 11.69
CA GLY A 41 0.73 0.78 12.86
C GLY A 41 0.06 2.12 12.55
N ARG A 42 0.39 2.77 11.44
CA ARG A 42 -0.25 4.02 11.01
C ARG A 42 -1.64 3.81 10.38
N TYR A 43 -2.06 2.55 10.21
CA TYR A 43 -3.32 2.17 9.55
C TYR A 43 -4.43 1.77 10.54
N GLU A 44 -4.29 2.06 11.85
CA GLU A 44 -5.30 1.70 12.86
C GLU A 44 -6.70 2.22 12.52
N TYR A 45 -6.80 3.45 12.03
CA TYR A 45 -8.08 4.04 11.64
C TYR A 45 -8.69 3.34 10.41
N VAL A 46 -7.88 3.07 9.40
CA VAL A 46 -8.30 2.35 8.19
C VAL A 46 -8.77 0.95 8.55
N ALA A 47 -7.99 0.24 9.35
CA ALA A 47 -8.32 -1.12 9.80
C ALA A 47 -9.61 -1.15 10.62
N ASP A 48 -9.81 -0.21 11.56
CA ASP A 48 -11.05 -0.11 12.35
C ASP A 48 -12.29 0.10 11.46
N ARG A 49 -12.17 0.96 10.43
CA ARG A 49 -13.25 1.18 9.45
C ARG A 49 -13.56 -0.09 8.64
N LEU A 50 -12.54 -0.82 8.19
CA LEU A 50 -12.70 -2.07 7.45
C LEU A 50 -13.27 -3.18 8.34
N VAL A 51 -12.82 -3.31 9.60
CA VAL A 51 -13.39 -4.29 10.55
C VAL A 51 -14.87 -4.01 10.81
N ARG A 52 -15.25 -2.76 11.03
CA ARG A 52 -16.67 -2.38 11.18
C ARG A 52 -17.48 -2.65 9.92
N HIS A 53 -16.85 -2.63 8.77
CA HIS A 53 -17.48 -3.00 7.49
C HIS A 53 -17.56 -4.52 7.28
N GLY A 54 -16.95 -5.32 8.17
CA GLY A 54 -17.01 -6.78 8.17
C GLY A 54 -15.76 -7.46 7.62
N ALA A 55 -14.60 -6.81 7.67
CA ALA A 55 -13.33 -7.43 7.29
C ALA A 55 -12.60 -8.06 8.47
N ALA A 56 -11.90 -9.17 8.26
CA ALA A 56 -10.67 -9.47 8.99
C ALA A 56 -9.51 -8.78 8.28
N VAL A 57 -8.72 -7.97 9.01
CA VAL A 57 -7.68 -7.12 8.42
C VAL A 57 -6.30 -7.61 8.84
N TYR A 58 -5.37 -7.64 7.91
CA TYR A 58 -3.97 -8.02 8.10
C TYR A 58 -3.07 -7.00 7.43
N GLY A 59 -1.88 -6.78 7.97
CA GLY A 59 -0.87 -5.96 7.31
C GLY A 59 0.52 -6.27 7.85
N PRO A 60 1.49 -6.58 6.97
CA PRO A 60 2.89 -6.72 7.38
C PRO A 60 3.55 -5.35 7.53
N ASP A 61 4.52 -5.26 8.44
CA ASP A 61 5.63 -4.35 8.27
C ASP A 61 6.58 -4.97 7.25
N HIS A 62 6.91 -4.26 6.17
CA HIS A 62 7.85 -4.77 5.17
C HIS A 62 9.25 -4.93 5.78
N MET A 63 10.09 -5.76 5.16
CA MET A 63 11.49 -5.86 5.58
C MET A 63 12.14 -4.46 5.65
N GLY A 64 12.93 -4.22 6.69
CA GLY A 64 13.53 -2.91 6.95
C GLY A 64 12.56 -1.81 7.40
N HIS A 65 11.29 -2.11 7.63
CA HIS A 65 10.28 -1.15 8.08
C HIS A 65 9.64 -1.57 9.40
N GLY A 66 9.08 -0.61 10.12
CA GLY A 66 8.37 -0.83 11.37
C GLY A 66 9.15 -1.70 12.35
N ARG A 67 8.59 -2.87 12.71
CA ARG A 67 9.17 -3.84 13.64
C ARG A 67 9.75 -5.08 12.95
N SER A 68 9.75 -5.11 11.62
CA SER A 68 10.38 -6.18 10.85
C SER A 68 11.91 -6.07 10.85
N ASP A 69 12.57 -7.22 10.67
CA ASP A 69 14.01 -7.29 10.57
C ASP A 69 14.52 -6.61 9.29
N GLY A 70 15.82 -6.43 9.20
CA GLY A 70 16.52 -5.82 8.06
C GLY A 70 17.00 -4.41 8.32
N ASP A 71 17.94 -3.96 7.49
CA ASP A 71 18.41 -2.59 7.50
C ASP A 71 17.30 -1.62 7.13
N ARG A 72 17.22 -0.49 7.83
CA ARG A 72 16.14 0.48 7.63
C ARG A 72 16.01 0.90 6.16
N VAL A 73 14.79 0.73 5.64
CA VAL A 73 14.33 1.05 4.28
C VAL A 73 15.23 0.48 3.17
N HIS A 74 15.94 -0.61 3.44
CA HIS A 74 16.80 -1.29 2.49
C HIS A 74 16.07 -2.46 1.83
N ILE A 75 15.71 -2.32 0.58
CA ILE A 75 15.06 -3.33 -0.25
C ILE A 75 15.88 -3.45 -1.54
N GLU A 76 16.45 -4.64 -1.78
CA GLU A 76 17.23 -4.92 -2.98
C GLU A 76 16.38 -5.51 -4.11
N ASP A 77 15.26 -6.17 -3.75
CA ASP A 77 14.33 -6.76 -4.70
C ASP A 77 12.89 -6.70 -4.16
N PHE A 78 12.00 -6.07 -4.87
CA PHE A 78 10.57 -6.02 -4.49
C PHE A 78 9.84 -7.34 -4.72
N GLU A 79 10.39 -8.28 -5.49
CA GLU A 79 9.81 -9.62 -5.61
C GLU A 79 9.86 -10.38 -4.28
N ASP A 80 10.87 -10.12 -3.44
CA ASP A 80 10.94 -10.63 -2.06
C ASP A 80 9.77 -10.07 -1.23
N VAL A 81 9.52 -8.75 -1.32
CA VAL A 81 8.42 -8.10 -0.59
C VAL A 81 7.05 -8.58 -1.09
N VAL A 82 6.88 -8.78 -2.39
CA VAL A 82 5.67 -9.37 -2.99
C VAL A 82 5.44 -10.80 -2.47
N THR A 83 6.52 -11.57 -2.33
CA THR A 83 6.46 -12.93 -1.78
C THR A 83 6.07 -12.92 -0.30
N ASP A 84 6.57 -11.94 0.47
CA ASP A 84 6.19 -11.77 1.88
C ASP A 84 4.71 -11.37 2.02
N VAL A 85 4.20 -10.47 1.17
CA VAL A 85 2.76 -10.13 1.11
C VAL A 85 1.94 -11.37 0.76
N ARG A 86 2.42 -12.23 -0.16
CA ARG A 86 1.76 -13.49 -0.47
C ARG A 86 1.65 -14.40 0.75
N SER A 87 2.70 -14.51 1.55
CA SER A 87 2.69 -15.30 2.77
C SER A 87 1.61 -14.82 3.75
N VAL A 88 1.40 -13.50 3.85
CA VAL A 88 0.32 -12.92 4.66
C VAL A 88 -1.06 -13.25 4.09
N VAL A 89 -1.24 -13.15 2.78
CA VAL A 89 -2.49 -13.54 2.12
C VAL A 89 -2.80 -15.02 2.33
N GLU A 90 -1.81 -15.89 2.17
CA GLU A 90 -1.97 -17.36 2.37
C GLU A 90 -2.32 -17.67 3.83
N HIS A 91 -1.67 -17.01 4.80
CA HIS A 91 -2.00 -17.14 6.22
C HIS A 91 -3.45 -16.72 6.50
N ALA A 92 -3.86 -15.54 6.02
CA ALA A 92 -5.22 -15.04 6.21
C ALA A 92 -6.27 -15.96 5.55
N ARG A 93 -5.98 -16.53 4.38
CA ARG A 93 -6.85 -17.54 3.71
C ARG A 93 -6.94 -18.85 4.50
N ALA A 94 -5.86 -19.25 5.16
CA ALA A 94 -5.87 -20.44 6.01
C ALA A 94 -6.73 -20.23 7.27
N GLU A 95 -6.72 -19.04 7.85
CA GLU A 95 -7.58 -18.66 8.99
C GLU A 95 -9.05 -18.46 8.57
N HIS A 96 -9.30 -18.03 7.31
CA HIS A 96 -10.64 -17.73 6.78
C HIS A 96 -10.90 -18.45 5.45
N PRO A 97 -11.05 -19.80 5.44
CA PRO A 97 -11.21 -20.56 4.19
C PRO A 97 -12.44 -20.12 3.39
N GLY A 98 -12.23 -19.86 2.10
CA GLY A 98 -13.30 -19.47 1.17
C GLY A 98 -13.76 -18.01 1.27
N VAL A 99 -13.19 -17.22 2.19
CA VAL A 99 -13.51 -15.80 2.33
C VAL A 99 -12.78 -15.00 1.24
N PRO A 100 -13.49 -14.09 0.51
CA PRO A 100 -12.88 -13.22 -0.51
C PRO A 100 -11.73 -12.39 0.03
N VAL A 101 -10.69 -12.15 -0.79
CA VAL A 101 -9.50 -11.36 -0.41
C VAL A 101 -9.44 -10.07 -1.20
N VAL A 102 -9.19 -8.97 -0.49
CA VAL A 102 -8.95 -7.63 -1.04
C VAL A 102 -7.56 -7.17 -0.60
N VAL A 103 -6.73 -6.71 -1.52
CA VAL A 103 -5.44 -6.07 -1.21
C VAL A 103 -5.60 -4.57 -1.37
N ILE A 104 -5.08 -3.81 -0.40
CA ILE A 104 -5.15 -2.35 -0.35
C ILE A 104 -3.72 -1.83 -0.16
N GLY A 105 -3.15 -1.21 -1.20
CA GLY A 105 -1.79 -0.70 -1.16
C GLY A 105 -1.71 0.82 -1.27
N HIS A 106 -0.86 1.43 -0.45
CA HIS A 106 -0.61 2.86 -0.46
C HIS A 106 0.81 3.17 -0.92
N SER A 107 0.98 4.15 -1.82
CA SER A 107 2.30 4.66 -2.23
C SER A 107 3.20 3.53 -2.79
N MET A 108 4.36 3.27 -2.20
CA MET A 108 5.20 2.10 -2.47
C MET A 108 4.41 0.79 -2.29
N GLY A 109 3.52 0.71 -1.32
CA GLY A 109 2.60 -0.42 -1.16
C GLY A 109 1.66 -0.59 -2.35
N GLY A 110 1.34 0.49 -3.06
CA GLY A 110 0.61 0.45 -4.33
C GLY A 110 1.41 -0.19 -5.47
N LEU A 111 2.72 0.08 -5.55
CA LEU A 111 3.64 -0.61 -6.47
C LEU A 111 3.67 -2.12 -6.15
N ILE A 112 3.90 -2.47 -4.88
CA ILE A 112 3.95 -3.86 -4.40
C ILE A 112 2.63 -4.58 -4.73
N SER A 113 1.49 -3.94 -4.44
CA SER A 113 0.16 -4.51 -4.67
C SER A 113 -0.17 -4.67 -6.15
N THR A 114 0.28 -3.74 -7.01
CA THR A 114 0.16 -3.87 -8.47
C THR A 114 0.96 -5.05 -8.97
N ARG A 115 2.22 -5.19 -8.53
CA ARG A 115 3.06 -6.33 -8.90
C ARG A 115 2.51 -7.65 -8.36
N TYR A 116 2.00 -7.65 -7.12
CA TYR A 116 1.29 -8.79 -6.55
C TYR A 116 0.11 -9.22 -7.43
N ALA A 117 -0.74 -8.27 -7.83
CA ALA A 117 -1.91 -8.54 -8.65
C ALA A 117 -1.54 -9.06 -10.06
N GLN A 118 -0.43 -8.63 -10.66
CA GLN A 118 0.07 -9.19 -11.92
C GLN A 118 0.50 -10.65 -11.80
N ARG A 119 1.00 -11.06 -10.62
CA ARG A 119 1.47 -12.44 -10.37
C ARG A 119 0.40 -13.36 -9.79
N HIS A 120 -0.50 -12.82 -8.99
CA HIS A 120 -1.44 -13.58 -8.17
C HIS A 120 -2.86 -12.98 -8.19
N GLY A 121 -3.23 -12.28 -9.27
CA GLY A 121 -4.52 -11.59 -9.36
C GLY A 121 -5.72 -12.52 -9.29
N ASP A 122 -5.57 -13.78 -9.72
CA ASP A 122 -6.63 -14.79 -9.61
C ASP A 122 -6.97 -15.16 -8.16
N ASP A 123 -6.08 -14.86 -7.21
CA ASP A 123 -6.31 -15.02 -5.77
C ASP A 123 -7.12 -13.88 -5.15
N LEU A 124 -7.32 -12.79 -5.88
CA LEU A 124 -7.94 -11.56 -5.39
C LEU A 124 -9.38 -11.38 -5.88
N THR A 125 -10.22 -10.87 -5.00
CA THR A 125 -11.56 -10.39 -5.36
C THR A 125 -11.52 -8.94 -5.82
N ALA A 126 -10.64 -8.13 -5.22
CA ALA A 126 -10.44 -6.73 -5.59
C ALA A 126 -9.06 -6.21 -5.19
N LEU A 127 -8.65 -5.14 -5.85
CA LEU A 127 -7.44 -4.38 -5.59
C LEU A 127 -7.79 -2.91 -5.34
N VAL A 128 -7.22 -2.30 -4.29
CA VAL A 128 -7.33 -0.86 -4.02
C VAL A 128 -5.94 -0.25 -4.02
N LEU A 129 -5.73 0.79 -4.81
CA LEU A 129 -4.48 1.52 -4.96
C LEU A 129 -4.67 2.97 -4.51
N SER A 130 -3.96 3.38 -3.47
CA SER A 130 -3.99 4.72 -2.90
C SER A 130 -2.68 5.45 -3.17
N GLY A 131 -2.69 6.53 -3.95
CA GLY A 131 -1.50 7.29 -4.31
C GLY A 131 -0.33 6.42 -4.80
N PRO A 132 -0.56 5.42 -5.69
CA PRO A 132 0.42 4.38 -5.96
C PRO A 132 1.65 4.92 -6.70
N VAL A 133 2.84 4.48 -6.30
CA VAL A 133 4.09 4.71 -7.06
C VAL A 133 4.10 3.75 -8.26
N ILE A 134 3.43 4.15 -9.33
CA ILE A 134 3.41 3.43 -10.62
C ILE A 134 3.51 4.42 -11.78
N GLY A 135 4.08 3.99 -12.90
CA GLY A 135 4.28 4.85 -14.07
C GLY A 135 5.50 5.77 -13.91
N GLU A 136 5.35 7.03 -14.25
CA GLU A 136 6.45 8.00 -14.22
C GLU A 136 6.56 8.67 -12.85
N TRP A 137 7.71 8.54 -12.22
CA TRP A 137 8.00 9.19 -10.94
C TRP A 137 9.33 9.94 -11.02
N GLU A 138 9.25 11.24 -11.31
CA GLU A 138 10.41 12.12 -11.54
C GLU A 138 11.38 12.15 -10.34
N VAL A 139 10.86 12.05 -9.12
CA VAL A 139 11.67 11.98 -7.89
C VAL A 139 12.66 10.80 -7.94
N LEU A 140 12.22 9.63 -8.44
CA LEU A 140 13.07 8.46 -8.58
C LEU A 140 14.23 8.74 -9.54
N THR A 141 13.93 9.28 -10.72
CA THR A 141 14.95 9.63 -11.73
C THR A 141 15.94 10.64 -11.19
N THR A 142 15.44 11.66 -10.48
CA THR A 142 16.28 12.70 -9.88
C THR A 142 17.21 12.11 -8.80
N LEU A 143 16.68 11.26 -7.90
CA LEU A 143 17.48 10.67 -6.82
C LEU A 143 18.51 9.66 -7.36
N LEU A 144 18.20 8.92 -8.40
CA LEU A 144 19.15 7.98 -9.05
C LEU A 144 20.29 8.68 -9.79
N ALA A 145 20.16 9.97 -10.10
CA ALA A 145 21.26 10.75 -10.70
C ALA A 145 22.42 11.01 -9.71
N TYR A 146 22.22 10.79 -8.41
CA TYR A 146 23.26 10.93 -7.41
C TYR A 146 23.87 9.56 -7.05
N ASP A 147 25.18 9.49 -6.86
CA ASP A 147 25.84 8.29 -6.32
C ASP A 147 25.33 7.96 -4.91
N GLU A 148 25.22 9.00 -4.07
CA GLU A 148 24.57 8.94 -2.77
C GLU A 148 23.37 9.89 -2.77
N PRO A 149 22.14 9.37 -2.62
CA PRO A 149 20.94 10.21 -2.58
C PRO A 149 21.04 11.24 -1.44
N PRO A 150 20.74 12.52 -1.70
CA PRO A 150 20.82 13.56 -0.68
C PRO A 150 19.81 13.30 0.43
N HIS A 151 20.13 13.78 1.63
CA HIS A 151 19.19 13.76 2.75
C HIS A 151 18.12 14.85 2.54
N THR A 152 17.06 14.48 1.85
CA THR A 152 15.87 15.29 1.67
C THR A 152 14.71 14.57 2.36
N PRO A 153 14.44 14.86 3.64
CA PRO A 153 13.33 14.24 4.36
C PRO A 153 12.01 14.62 3.69
N ILE A 154 11.05 13.70 3.75
CA ILE A 154 9.68 13.99 3.30
C ILE A 154 9.11 15.11 4.17
N ASP A 155 8.66 16.19 3.55
CA ASP A 155 7.96 17.26 4.25
C ASP A 155 6.59 16.73 4.72
N PRO A 156 6.35 16.63 6.05
CA PRO A 156 5.08 16.13 6.58
C PRO A 156 3.85 16.89 6.07
N ALA A 157 4.03 18.17 5.68
CA ALA A 157 2.95 18.95 5.10
C ALA A 157 2.48 18.43 3.73
N THR A 158 3.29 17.60 3.04
CA THR A 158 2.89 17.00 1.75
C THR A 158 2.01 15.76 1.92
N LEU A 159 1.92 15.21 3.12
CA LEU A 159 1.18 13.97 3.40
C LEU A 159 -0.32 14.21 3.45
N SER A 160 -0.76 15.20 4.21
CA SER A 160 -2.17 15.49 4.45
C SER A 160 -2.39 16.97 4.75
N ARG A 161 -3.59 17.47 4.50
CA ARG A 161 -4.05 18.78 4.95
C ARG A 161 -4.33 18.82 6.46
N ASP A 162 -4.50 17.65 7.09
CA ASP A 162 -4.65 17.56 8.54
C ASP A 162 -3.27 17.67 9.21
N PRO A 163 -2.97 18.76 9.95
CA PRO A 163 -1.66 18.97 10.57
C PRO A 163 -1.33 17.92 11.64
N VAL A 164 -2.35 17.28 12.23
CA VAL A 164 -2.15 16.21 13.22
C VAL A 164 -1.44 15.01 12.58
N VAL A 165 -1.72 14.71 11.31
CA VAL A 165 -1.06 13.64 10.56
C VAL A 165 0.42 13.92 10.37
N GLY A 166 0.75 15.17 9.98
CA GLY A 166 2.15 15.59 9.82
C GLY A 166 2.93 15.53 11.14
N THR A 167 2.32 15.98 12.24
CA THR A 167 2.94 15.91 13.58
C THR A 167 3.18 14.45 13.99
N ALA A 168 2.16 13.61 13.87
CA ALA A 168 2.27 12.18 14.21
C ALA A 168 3.35 11.47 13.37
N TYR A 169 3.44 11.80 12.07
CA TYR A 169 4.51 11.27 11.20
C TYR A 169 5.91 11.69 11.67
N ALA A 170 6.09 12.98 11.98
CA ALA A 170 7.39 13.52 12.38
C ALA A 170 7.89 12.99 13.73
N GLU A 171 6.97 12.67 14.66
CA GLU A 171 7.28 12.19 16.01
C GLU A 171 7.35 10.67 16.12
N ASP A 172 6.97 9.92 15.09
CA ASP A 172 6.92 8.46 15.13
C ASP A 172 8.33 7.84 14.98
N PRO A 173 8.85 7.15 16.02
CA PRO A 173 10.20 6.57 15.99
C PRO A 173 10.32 5.36 15.04
N LEU A 174 9.21 4.80 14.56
CA LEU A 174 9.21 3.71 13.59
C LEU A 174 9.20 4.21 12.14
N VAL A 175 8.94 5.51 11.94
CA VAL A 175 9.04 6.16 10.63
C VAL A 175 10.50 6.49 10.33
N TRP A 176 10.90 6.24 9.10
CA TRP A 176 12.23 6.60 8.61
C TRP A 176 12.31 8.06 8.17
N HIS A 177 13.20 8.82 8.78
CA HIS A 177 13.42 10.24 8.47
C HIS A 177 14.77 10.49 7.76
N GLY A 178 15.49 9.42 7.40
CA GLY A 178 16.78 9.51 6.71
C GLY A 178 16.65 9.61 5.18
N PRO A 179 17.78 9.60 4.46
CA PRO A 179 17.79 9.64 3.00
C PRO A 179 17.21 8.35 2.39
N PHE A 180 16.76 8.45 1.15
CA PHE A 180 16.49 7.25 0.35
C PHE A 180 17.77 6.45 0.17
N LYS A 181 17.67 5.13 0.21
CA LYS A 181 18.80 4.25 -0.05
C LYS A 181 18.85 3.88 -1.54
N ARG A 182 20.04 4.01 -2.14
CA ARG A 182 20.24 3.75 -3.56
C ARG A 182 19.77 2.35 -3.98
N PRO A 183 20.07 1.23 -3.27
CA PRO A 183 19.59 -0.09 -3.65
C PRO A 183 18.06 -0.14 -3.75
N THR A 184 17.36 0.52 -2.84
CA THR A 184 15.88 0.58 -2.86
C THR A 184 15.36 1.37 -4.04
N LEU A 185 16.01 2.48 -4.41
CA LEU A 185 15.65 3.26 -5.61
C LEU A 185 15.86 2.43 -6.89
N GLU A 186 16.96 1.70 -6.98
CA GLU A 186 17.26 0.81 -8.11
C GLU A 186 16.25 -0.34 -8.21
N ALA A 187 15.88 -0.93 -7.07
CA ALA A 187 14.83 -1.94 -7.00
C ALA A 187 13.45 -1.39 -7.39
N LEU A 188 13.12 -0.15 -6.98
CA LEU A 188 11.90 0.55 -7.42
C LEU A 188 11.87 0.73 -8.94
N ALA A 189 12.97 1.21 -9.53
CA ALA A 189 13.08 1.40 -10.98
C ALA A 189 12.90 0.08 -11.73
N THR A 190 13.54 -1.00 -11.25
CA THR A 190 13.42 -2.34 -11.83
C THR A 190 11.97 -2.83 -11.76
N THR A 191 11.31 -2.67 -10.61
CA THR A 191 9.93 -3.13 -10.42
C THR A 191 8.94 -2.33 -11.26
N LEU A 192 9.13 -1.02 -11.41
CA LEU A 192 8.33 -0.19 -12.33
C LEU A 192 8.45 -0.67 -13.78
N ALA A 193 9.67 -1.01 -14.22
CA ALA A 193 9.90 -1.55 -15.56
C ALA A 193 9.22 -2.93 -15.73
N GLU A 194 9.30 -3.80 -14.72
CA GLU A 194 8.61 -5.10 -14.74
C GLU A 194 7.09 -4.95 -14.76
N ILE A 195 6.53 -4.01 -13.98
CA ILE A 195 5.09 -3.71 -13.99
C ILE A 195 4.66 -3.25 -15.40
N ALA A 196 5.40 -2.34 -16.02
CA ALA A 196 5.09 -1.87 -17.37
C ALA A 196 5.15 -2.99 -18.41
N LYS A 197 6.14 -3.88 -18.31
CA LYS A 197 6.35 -5.03 -19.22
C LYS A 197 5.28 -6.11 -19.06
N ASN A 198 4.83 -6.38 -17.83
CA ASN A 198 3.86 -7.45 -17.55
C ASN A 198 2.41 -7.06 -17.86
N GLY A 199 2.15 -5.79 -18.14
CA GLY A 199 0.91 -5.32 -18.73
C GLY A 199 -0.27 -5.30 -17.75
N ARG A 200 -1.46 -5.64 -18.28
CA ARG A 200 -2.76 -5.30 -17.68
C ARG A 200 -3.22 -6.27 -16.60
N LEU A 201 -4.00 -5.74 -15.65
CA LEU A 201 -4.61 -6.48 -14.53
C LEU A 201 -5.86 -7.29 -14.92
N GLY A 202 -6.11 -7.47 -16.22
CA GLY A 202 -7.23 -8.31 -16.70
C GLY A 202 -8.60 -7.80 -16.27
N ALA A 203 -9.41 -8.69 -15.71
CA ALA A 203 -10.76 -8.38 -15.24
C ALA A 203 -10.82 -8.08 -13.72
N LEU A 204 -9.68 -8.06 -13.02
CA LEU A 204 -9.63 -7.81 -11.57
C LEU A 204 -10.26 -6.44 -11.25
N PRO A 205 -11.33 -6.41 -10.43
CA PRO A 205 -11.90 -5.16 -9.94
C PRO A 205 -10.82 -4.34 -9.23
N THR A 206 -10.54 -3.15 -9.75
CA THR A 206 -9.49 -2.27 -9.25
C THR A 206 -10.06 -0.89 -8.96
N LEU A 207 -9.81 -0.38 -7.75
CA LEU A 207 -10.09 1.01 -7.37
C LEU A 207 -8.78 1.76 -7.27
N TRP A 208 -8.67 2.88 -7.96
CA TRP A 208 -7.61 3.85 -7.81
C TRP A 208 -8.13 5.10 -7.11
N VAL A 209 -7.59 5.40 -5.93
CA VAL A 209 -7.86 6.62 -5.16
C VAL A 209 -6.60 7.49 -5.12
N HIS A 210 -6.72 8.82 -5.33
CA HIS A 210 -5.55 9.71 -5.37
C HIS A 210 -5.94 11.13 -4.97
N GLY A 211 -5.03 11.84 -4.29
CA GLY A 211 -5.17 13.25 -4.02
C GLY A 211 -4.80 14.08 -5.26
N ALA A 212 -5.63 15.06 -5.63
CA ALA A 212 -5.36 15.90 -6.80
C ALA A 212 -4.09 16.76 -6.62
N ASP A 213 -3.75 17.09 -5.38
CA ASP A 213 -2.62 17.94 -5.01
C ASP A 213 -1.46 17.13 -4.38
N ASP A 214 -1.37 15.83 -4.71
CA ASP A 214 -0.28 14.97 -4.28
C ASP A 214 1.05 15.44 -4.91
N ALA A 215 1.92 15.99 -4.07
CA ALA A 215 3.24 16.50 -4.48
C ALA A 215 4.36 15.44 -4.34
N LEU A 216 4.12 14.34 -3.60
CA LEU A 216 5.10 13.26 -3.44
C LEU A 216 5.06 12.26 -4.58
N VAL A 217 3.84 11.87 -4.97
CA VAL A 217 3.58 10.99 -6.11
C VAL A 217 2.57 11.70 -7.02
N PRO A 218 3.03 12.59 -7.91
CA PRO A 218 2.16 13.41 -8.70
C PRO A 218 1.14 12.61 -9.51
N LEU A 219 -0.13 13.05 -9.44
CA LEU A 219 -1.26 12.39 -10.10
C LEU A 219 -1.00 12.07 -11.58
N ALA A 220 -0.33 12.97 -12.30
CA ALA A 220 -0.05 12.79 -13.73
C ALA A 220 0.86 11.57 -13.99
N GLY A 221 1.91 11.38 -13.18
CA GLY A 221 2.81 10.24 -13.29
C GLY A 221 2.13 8.91 -12.97
N SER A 222 1.36 8.86 -11.86
CA SER A 222 0.57 7.66 -11.51
C SER A 222 -0.47 7.34 -12.58
N ARG A 223 -1.07 8.34 -13.21
CA ARG A 223 -2.05 8.15 -14.29
C ARG A 223 -1.44 7.41 -15.49
N THR A 224 -0.19 7.72 -15.86
CA THR A 224 0.49 6.99 -16.95
C THR A 224 0.64 5.51 -16.62
N GLY A 225 0.99 5.18 -15.36
CA GLY A 225 1.09 3.80 -14.89
C GLY A 225 -0.27 3.10 -14.81
N ILE A 226 -1.29 3.76 -14.29
CA ILE A 226 -2.66 3.24 -14.26
C ILE A 226 -3.15 2.93 -15.68
N GLU A 227 -2.98 3.84 -16.63
CA GLU A 227 -3.39 3.64 -18.03
C GLU A 227 -2.67 2.46 -18.70
N ALA A 228 -1.40 2.25 -18.37
CA ALA A 228 -0.62 1.12 -18.85
C ALA A 228 -1.05 -0.23 -18.27
N THR A 229 -1.42 -0.25 -16.98
CA THR A 229 -1.71 -1.48 -16.23
C THR A 229 -3.19 -1.78 -16.03
N LYS A 230 -4.08 -0.78 -16.15
CA LYS A 230 -5.52 -0.97 -15.90
C LYS A 230 -6.10 -2.13 -16.68
N GLY A 231 -6.91 -2.92 -15.99
CA GLY A 231 -7.75 -3.94 -16.60
C GLY A 231 -9.06 -3.37 -17.14
N THR A 232 -10.02 -4.25 -17.38
CA THR A 232 -11.35 -3.88 -17.91
C THR A 232 -12.30 -3.36 -16.83
N ASN A 233 -11.94 -3.48 -15.54
CA ASN A 233 -12.80 -3.15 -14.40
C ASN A 233 -12.10 -2.17 -13.45
N LEU A 234 -11.77 -0.98 -13.94
CA LEU A 234 -11.18 0.11 -13.17
C LEU A 234 -12.26 1.11 -12.72
N THR A 235 -12.22 1.44 -11.45
CA THR A 235 -12.91 2.60 -10.85
C THR A 235 -11.87 3.62 -10.41
N GLU A 236 -12.11 4.90 -10.70
CA GLU A 236 -11.22 6.00 -10.32
C GLU A 236 -11.94 6.95 -9.37
N ARG A 237 -11.20 7.44 -8.35
CA ARG A 237 -11.63 8.51 -7.44
C ARG A 237 -10.47 9.46 -7.17
N ILE A 238 -10.58 10.69 -7.66
CA ILE A 238 -9.61 11.75 -7.46
C ILE A 238 -10.21 12.80 -6.52
N TYR A 239 -9.52 13.07 -5.43
CA TYR A 239 -10.01 13.97 -4.38
C TYR A 239 -9.41 15.36 -4.54
N PRO A 240 -10.21 16.38 -4.88
CA PRO A 240 -9.73 17.77 -5.01
C PRO A 240 -9.10 18.27 -3.71
N GLY A 241 -7.92 18.89 -3.81
CA GLY A 241 -7.15 19.36 -2.68
C GLY A 241 -6.49 18.27 -1.83
N GLY A 242 -6.83 17.00 -2.05
CA GLY A 242 -6.22 15.87 -1.32
C GLY A 242 -4.73 15.76 -1.64
N ARG A 243 -3.93 15.47 -0.61
CA ARG A 243 -2.48 15.23 -0.69
C ARG A 243 -2.18 13.74 -0.78
N HIS A 244 -0.95 13.34 -0.44
CA HIS A 244 -0.46 11.97 -0.68
C HIS A 244 -1.23 10.89 0.10
N GLU A 245 -1.44 11.10 1.41
CA GLU A 245 -2.11 10.12 2.29
C GLU A 245 -3.62 10.32 2.32
N VAL A 246 -4.34 9.97 1.23
CA VAL A 246 -5.80 10.19 1.17
C VAL A 246 -6.57 9.45 2.27
N PHE A 247 -6.02 8.37 2.84
CA PHE A 247 -6.58 7.65 3.99
C PHE A 247 -6.43 8.40 5.32
N ASN A 248 -5.60 9.43 5.36
CA ASN A 248 -5.33 10.30 6.50
C ASN A 248 -5.74 11.76 6.24
N GLU A 249 -6.40 12.04 5.11
CA GLU A 249 -6.86 13.37 4.74
C GLU A 249 -8.01 13.87 5.61
N THR A 250 -8.28 15.17 5.53
CA THR A 250 -9.42 15.80 6.23
C THR A 250 -10.77 15.20 5.84
N ASN A 251 -10.86 14.64 4.64
CA ASN A 251 -12.03 13.92 4.13
C ASN A 251 -11.83 12.39 4.08
N LYS A 252 -10.98 11.83 4.94
CA LYS A 252 -10.69 10.38 4.99
C LYS A 252 -11.91 9.49 5.12
N ASP A 253 -12.98 9.97 5.76
CA ASP A 253 -14.23 9.22 5.89
C ASP A 253 -14.90 9.02 4.52
N GLU A 254 -14.98 10.07 3.71
CA GLU A 254 -15.46 9.99 2.33
C GLU A 254 -14.63 8.99 1.50
N VAL A 255 -13.30 9.08 1.63
CA VAL A 255 -12.38 8.15 0.93
C VAL A 255 -12.66 6.70 1.32
N LEU A 256 -12.80 6.42 2.62
CA LEU A 256 -13.05 5.07 3.12
C LEU A 256 -14.48 4.59 2.82
N ASP A 257 -15.47 5.47 2.72
CA ASP A 257 -16.81 5.13 2.23
C ASP A 257 -16.79 4.75 0.75
N ASP A 258 -16.02 5.44 -0.08
CA ASP A 258 -15.81 5.07 -1.49
C ASP A 258 -15.12 3.70 -1.60
N VAL A 259 -14.10 3.43 -0.77
CA VAL A 259 -13.40 2.13 -0.71
C VAL A 259 -14.36 1.01 -0.33
N THR A 260 -15.12 1.16 0.76
CA THR A 260 -16.04 0.13 1.22
C THR A 260 -17.20 -0.09 0.25
N THR A 261 -17.71 0.98 -0.36
CA THR A 261 -18.73 0.89 -1.43
C THR A 261 -18.20 0.14 -2.65
N PHE A 262 -16.93 0.38 -3.04
CA PHE A 262 -16.30 -0.37 -4.13
C PHE A 262 -16.15 -1.85 -3.77
N ILE A 263 -15.69 -2.16 -2.56
CA ILE A 263 -15.54 -3.54 -2.08
C ILE A 263 -16.90 -4.26 -2.12
N ASP A 264 -17.99 -3.64 -1.65
CA ASP A 264 -19.33 -4.23 -1.68
C ASP A 264 -19.79 -4.62 -3.11
N ARG A 265 -19.38 -3.86 -4.11
CA ARG A 265 -19.69 -4.16 -5.51
C ARG A 265 -18.83 -5.30 -6.08
N ALA A 266 -17.61 -5.45 -5.56
CA ALA A 266 -16.68 -6.48 -6.02
C ALA A 266 -16.91 -7.83 -5.34
N LEU A 267 -17.46 -7.83 -4.11
CA LEU A 267 -17.75 -9.07 -3.38
C LEU A 267 -18.80 -9.93 -4.11
N PRO A 268 -18.65 -11.27 -4.10
CA PRO A 268 -19.68 -12.17 -4.59
C PRO A 268 -21.02 -11.89 -3.90
N ARG A 269 -22.11 -11.88 -4.66
CA ARG A 269 -23.46 -11.81 -4.06
C ARG A 269 -23.74 -13.14 -3.36
N LEU A 270 -24.08 -13.06 -2.09
CA LEU A 270 -24.53 -14.21 -1.29
C LEU A 270 -25.84 -14.76 -1.85
#